data_9e9887486d12d6df90af7379f3eb7932
#
_entry.id   9e9887486d12d6df90af7379f3eb7932
#
_cell.length_a   1.000
_cell.length_b   1.000
_cell.length_c   1.000
_cell.angle_alpha   90.00
_cell.angle_beta   90.00
_cell.angle_gamma   90.00
#
_symmetry.space_group_name_H-M   'P 1'
#
loop_
_entity.id
_entity.type
_entity.pdbx_description
1 polymer ?
#
loop_
_entity_poly.entity_id
_entity_poly.type
_entity_poly.pdbx_seq_one_letter_code
_entity_poly.pdbx_strand_id
1 'polypeptide(L)'
;MSSALAGCVGTANIAGVATAMVVGGPGAVFWMWVVALLGMLTKCVEVTLGQYYRVKGEDGVYYGGPMYYIERGMGRKWKPLAVIFSVTIILGGLGTAAFAQPYTMSTAVQNSLGIPAWITTVAAAVICGVVLLGGVKSIGGFCEKLTPAMCLIYVVGVLGVIIINLEHVPAAFAAIFRYAFAPMPAVGGLAGSTVALALRQGAARGTFSNEAGCGSSPITHATAITDHPFKEGMYGCFEVFVDTLVVCTMTALGILCAGPEIWQSGLEAEALTMAAFSTAYGSTVGKLL
;
A
#
# COMPACT_ATOMS: atom_id res chain seq x y z
N MET A 1 13.87 -7.97 0.32
CA MET A 1 12.80 -7.68 -0.64
C MET A 1 11.41 -8.09 -0.12
N SER A 2 11.13 -9.34 0.20
CA SER A 2 9.77 -9.75 0.68
C SER A 2 9.32 -9.01 1.94
N SER A 3 10.19 -8.75 2.91
CA SER A 3 9.84 -7.98 4.11
C SER A 3 9.55 -6.52 3.81
N ALA A 4 10.21 -5.94 2.83
CA ALA A 4 9.98 -4.56 2.41
C ALA A 4 8.68 -4.45 1.60
N LEU A 5 8.41 -5.38 0.68
CA LEU A 5 7.12 -5.51 0.01
C LEU A 5 5.97 -5.73 1.00
N ALA A 6 6.19 -6.49 2.09
CA ALA A 6 5.19 -6.66 3.15
C ALA A 6 4.82 -5.36 3.86
N GLY A 7 5.73 -4.39 3.89
CA GLY A 7 5.45 -3.07 4.45
C GLY A 7 4.56 -2.21 3.53
N CYS A 8 4.67 -2.39 2.23
CA CYS A 8 3.95 -1.58 1.24
C CYS A 8 2.65 -2.24 0.77
N VAL A 9 2.71 -3.53 0.37
CA VAL A 9 1.55 -4.25 -0.15
C VAL A 9 0.65 -4.70 0.99
N GLY A 10 -0.53 -4.11 1.08
CA GLY A 10 -1.49 -4.39 2.14
C GLY A 10 -2.87 -3.79 1.87
N THR A 11 -3.57 -3.44 2.95
CA THR A 11 -4.93 -2.87 2.85
C THR A 11 -4.98 -1.53 2.10
N ALA A 12 -3.86 -0.80 2.02
CA ALA A 12 -3.76 0.43 1.25
C ALA A 12 -3.99 0.22 -0.25
N ASN A 13 -3.54 -0.91 -0.79
CA ASN A 13 -3.73 -1.27 -2.20
C ASN A 13 -5.17 -1.63 -2.54
N ILE A 14 -5.95 -2.02 -1.56
CA ILE A 14 -7.35 -2.44 -1.72
C ILE A 14 -8.29 -1.31 -1.29
N ALA A 15 -8.42 -1.08 0.00
CA ALA A 15 -9.29 -0.06 0.58
C ALA A 15 -8.83 1.36 0.24
N GLY A 16 -7.52 1.62 0.18
CA GLY A 16 -6.97 2.92 -0.19
C GLY A 16 -7.30 3.30 -1.63
N VAL A 17 -7.16 2.38 -2.58
CA VAL A 17 -7.52 2.60 -3.99
C VAL A 17 -9.03 2.81 -4.14
N ALA A 18 -9.85 1.96 -3.51
CA ALA A 18 -11.29 2.10 -3.52
C ALA A 18 -11.72 3.48 -2.97
N THR A 19 -11.15 3.91 -1.84
CA THR A 19 -11.41 5.25 -1.27
C THR A 19 -10.97 6.37 -2.21
N ALA A 20 -9.80 6.24 -2.88
CA ALA A 20 -9.35 7.23 -3.85
C ALA A 20 -10.36 7.38 -5.00
N MET A 21 -10.94 6.28 -5.46
CA MET A 21 -11.92 6.27 -6.54
C MET A 21 -13.27 6.82 -6.10
N VAL A 22 -13.75 6.47 -4.90
CA VAL A 22 -15.04 6.97 -4.38
C VAL A 22 -15.00 8.49 -4.18
N VAL A 23 -13.92 9.03 -3.62
CA VAL A 23 -13.80 10.45 -3.29
C VAL A 23 -13.24 11.27 -4.47
N GLY A 24 -12.22 10.76 -5.14
CA GLY A 24 -11.51 11.46 -6.23
C GLY A 24 -11.98 11.08 -7.62
N GLY A 25 -12.86 10.09 -7.75
CA GLY A 25 -13.26 9.52 -9.03
C GLY A 25 -12.18 8.62 -9.65
N PRO A 26 -12.46 7.95 -10.77
CA PRO A 26 -11.49 7.11 -11.49
C PRO A 26 -10.19 7.83 -11.85
N GLY A 27 -10.25 9.15 -12.07
CA GLY A 27 -9.08 9.98 -12.39
C GLY A 27 -8.01 10.01 -11.28
N ALA A 28 -8.36 9.69 -10.03
CA ALA A 28 -7.39 9.58 -8.95
C ALA A 28 -6.32 8.51 -9.23
N VAL A 29 -6.67 7.44 -9.95
CA VAL A 29 -5.74 6.37 -10.33
C VAL A 29 -4.62 6.89 -11.23
N PHE A 30 -4.92 7.75 -12.19
CA PHE A 30 -3.90 8.41 -13.03
C PHE A 30 -2.90 9.18 -12.17
N TRP A 31 -3.38 9.94 -11.21
CA TRP A 31 -2.51 10.72 -10.33
C TRP A 31 -1.72 9.84 -9.35
N MET A 32 -2.24 8.65 -8.96
CA MET A 32 -1.45 7.64 -8.27
C MET A 32 -0.26 7.18 -9.11
N TRP A 33 -0.44 6.95 -10.43
CA TRP A 33 0.67 6.59 -11.32
C TRP A 33 1.74 7.68 -11.40
N VAL A 34 1.32 8.95 -11.56
CA VAL A 34 2.26 10.08 -11.61
C VAL A 34 3.09 10.17 -10.33
N VAL A 35 2.43 10.06 -9.18
CA VAL A 35 3.12 10.10 -7.87
C VAL A 35 4.00 8.87 -7.68
N ALA A 36 3.60 7.69 -8.16
CA ALA A 36 4.43 6.49 -8.09
C ALA A 36 5.72 6.63 -8.91
N LEU A 37 5.65 7.19 -10.13
CA LEU A 37 6.86 7.43 -10.94
C LEU A 37 7.86 8.36 -10.24
N LEU A 38 7.38 9.41 -9.59
CA LEU A 38 8.21 10.30 -8.77
C LEU A 38 8.70 9.59 -7.49
N GLY A 39 7.81 8.79 -6.88
CA GLY A 39 8.08 7.99 -5.69
C GLY A 39 9.16 6.94 -5.91
N MET A 40 9.24 6.33 -7.11
CA MET A 40 10.30 5.38 -7.46
C MET A 40 11.69 6.00 -7.29
N LEU A 41 11.88 7.22 -7.76
CA LEU A 41 13.16 7.94 -7.61
C LEU A 41 13.42 8.30 -6.15
N THR A 42 12.41 8.81 -5.45
CA THR A 42 12.52 9.16 -4.04
C THR A 42 12.90 7.94 -3.20
N LYS A 43 12.21 6.81 -3.39
CA LYS A 43 12.46 5.56 -2.66
C LYS A 43 13.83 4.97 -3.00
N CYS A 44 14.27 5.05 -4.25
CA CYS A 44 15.61 4.65 -4.65
C CYS A 44 16.69 5.41 -3.87
N VAL A 45 16.55 6.74 -3.78
CA VAL A 45 17.51 7.60 -3.07
C VAL A 45 17.50 7.32 -1.57
N GLU A 46 16.32 7.29 -0.92
CA GLU A 46 16.23 7.10 0.52
C GLU A 46 16.73 5.71 0.97
N VAL A 47 16.45 4.66 0.19
CA VAL A 47 16.97 3.31 0.46
C VAL A 47 18.47 3.23 0.25
N THR A 48 19.00 3.85 -0.82
CA THR A 48 20.45 3.93 -1.06
C THR A 48 21.16 4.63 0.10
N LEU A 49 20.63 5.76 0.57
CA LEU A 49 21.17 6.48 1.72
C LEU A 49 21.08 5.66 3.01
N GLY A 50 19.95 4.97 3.24
CA GLY A 50 19.75 4.08 4.38
C GLY A 50 20.79 2.96 4.44
N GLN A 51 21.12 2.37 3.29
CA GLN A 51 22.17 1.36 3.15
C GLN A 51 23.57 1.94 3.31
N TYR A 52 23.84 3.10 2.72
CA TYR A 52 25.18 3.71 2.75
C TYR A 52 25.60 4.16 4.16
N TYR A 53 24.66 4.74 4.93
CA TYR A 53 24.95 5.27 6.27
C TYR A 53 24.58 4.30 7.40
N ARG A 54 24.24 3.04 7.10
CA ARG A 54 23.90 2.04 8.11
C ARG A 54 25.06 1.73 9.04
N VAL A 55 24.74 1.21 10.22
CA VAL A 55 25.69 0.76 11.23
C VAL A 55 25.43 -0.70 11.57
N LYS A 56 26.47 -1.42 11.90
CA LYS A 56 26.37 -2.77 12.44
C LYS A 56 26.30 -2.67 13.96
N GLY A 57 25.22 -3.21 14.55
CA GLY A 57 25.06 -3.29 16.00
C GLY A 57 25.93 -4.39 16.62
N GLU A 58 25.99 -4.42 17.94
CA GLU A 58 26.70 -5.45 18.71
C GLU A 58 26.07 -6.84 18.54
N ASP A 59 24.78 -6.89 18.25
CA ASP A 59 24.01 -8.10 17.91
C ASP A 59 24.24 -8.61 16.48
N GLY A 60 25.13 -7.94 15.71
CA GLY A 60 25.45 -8.27 14.34
C GLY A 60 24.41 -7.82 13.31
N VAL A 61 23.32 -7.20 13.72
CA VAL A 61 22.26 -6.67 12.84
C VAL A 61 22.68 -5.30 12.30
N TYR A 62 22.27 -4.99 11.05
CA TYR A 62 22.47 -3.67 10.48
C TYR A 62 21.29 -2.75 10.79
N TYR A 63 21.59 -1.55 11.26
CA TYR A 63 20.65 -0.49 11.57
C TYR A 63 20.90 0.70 10.67
N GLY A 64 19.84 1.23 10.03
CA GLY A 64 19.92 2.39 9.15
C GLY A 64 18.59 3.13 9.10
N GLY A 65 18.49 4.06 8.18
CA GLY A 65 17.30 4.88 7.98
C GLY A 65 17.58 6.37 8.12
N PRO A 66 16.55 7.21 8.04
CA PRO A 66 16.71 8.67 8.04
C PRO A 66 17.47 9.23 9.24
N MET A 67 17.27 8.67 10.44
CA MET A 67 17.98 9.10 11.64
C MET A 67 19.50 8.94 11.49
N TYR A 68 19.95 7.88 10.79
CA TYR A 68 21.37 7.62 10.58
C TYR A 68 21.98 8.49 9.48
N TYR A 69 21.31 8.64 8.32
CA TYR A 69 21.87 9.45 7.25
C TYR A 69 21.75 10.95 7.51
N ILE A 70 20.80 11.42 8.31
CA ILE A 70 20.75 12.81 8.78
C ILE A 70 21.94 13.09 9.68
N GLU A 71 22.19 12.27 10.71
CA GLU A 71 23.28 12.51 11.66
C GLU A 71 24.67 12.33 11.03
N ARG A 72 24.86 11.30 10.19
CA ARG A 72 26.16 10.96 9.61
C ARG A 72 26.44 11.66 8.30
N GLY A 73 25.43 11.88 7.47
CA GLY A 73 25.57 12.54 6.17
C GLY A 73 25.61 14.07 6.28
N MET A 74 24.75 14.65 7.12
CA MET A 74 24.69 16.10 7.32
C MET A 74 25.60 16.58 8.48
N GLY A 75 26.03 15.65 9.34
CA GLY A 75 26.92 15.92 10.46
C GLY A 75 26.19 16.08 11.80
N ARG A 76 26.98 16.01 12.89
CA ARG A 76 26.47 16.00 14.29
C ARG A 76 25.57 17.19 14.67
N LYS A 77 25.70 18.31 13.99
CA LYS A 77 24.85 19.48 14.22
C LYS A 77 23.37 19.22 13.92
N TRP A 78 23.08 18.25 13.03
CA TRP A 78 21.73 17.85 12.61
C TRP A 78 21.13 16.73 13.46
N LYS A 79 21.82 16.29 14.51
CA LYS A 79 21.29 15.26 15.43
C LYS A 79 19.90 15.60 15.99
N PRO A 80 19.53 16.83 16.35
CA PRO A 80 18.17 17.14 16.79
C PRO A 80 17.11 16.77 15.74
N LEU A 81 17.38 16.99 14.44
CA LEU A 81 16.47 16.61 13.36
C LEU A 81 16.34 15.08 13.26
N ALA A 82 17.42 14.34 13.44
CA ALA A 82 17.40 12.87 13.47
C ALA A 82 16.54 12.34 14.63
N VAL A 83 16.61 12.98 15.80
CA VAL A 83 15.78 12.62 16.97
C VAL A 83 14.31 12.96 16.71
N ILE A 84 14.01 14.16 16.16
CA ILE A 84 12.64 14.53 15.79
C ILE A 84 12.07 13.50 14.81
N PHE A 85 12.81 13.14 13.78
CA PHE A 85 12.37 12.10 12.84
C PHE A 85 12.09 10.77 13.56
N SER A 86 12.98 10.32 14.45
CA SER A 86 12.79 9.06 15.20
C SER A 86 11.51 9.09 16.04
N VAL A 87 11.23 10.19 16.71
CA VAL A 87 10.00 10.35 17.51
C VAL A 87 8.78 10.36 16.61
N THR A 88 8.81 11.11 15.51
CA THR A 88 7.67 11.22 14.60
C THR A 88 7.36 9.90 13.88
N ILE A 89 8.36 9.12 13.47
CA ILE A 89 8.12 7.83 12.82
C ILE A 89 7.52 6.80 13.81
N ILE A 90 7.93 6.83 15.08
CA ILE A 90 7.33 5.98 16.13
C ILE A 90 5.87 6.38 16.35
N LEU A 91 5.58 7.67 16.52
CA LEU A 91 4.21 8.17 16.70
C LEU A 91 3.33 7.89 15.47
N GLY A 92 3.88 8.07 14.27
CA GLY A 92 3.20 7.74 13.01
C GLY A 92 2.87 6.25 12.89
N GLY A 93 3.82 5.37 13.23
CA GLY A 93 3.63 3.93 13.25
C GLY A 93 2.54 3.49 14.25
N LEU A 94 2.55 4.06 15.43
CA LEU A 94 1.52 3.81 16.44
C LEU A 94 0.15 4.36 16.03
N GLY A 95 0.10 5.53 15.38
CA GLY A 95 -1.15 6.20 15.03
C GLY A 95 -1.83 5.65 13.77
N THR A 96 -1.07 5.31 12.73
CA THR A 96 -1.65 4.92 11.43
C THR A 96 -1.48 3.43 11.13
N ALA A 97 -0.25 2.93 11.13
CA ALA A 97 0.01 1.54 10.73
C ALA A 97 -0.57 0.53 11.73
N ALA A 98 -0.51 0.82 13.03
CA ALA A 98 -1.02 -0.08 14.06
C ALA A 98 -2.55 -0.16 14.12
N PHE A 99 -3.27 0.85 13.63
CA PHE A 99 -4.74 0.87 13.70
C PHE A 99 -5.42 0.65 12.35
N ALA A 100 -4.92 1.23 11.27
CA ALA A 100 -5.60 1.21 9.98
C ALA A 100 -5.70 -0.22 9.42
N GLN A 101 -4.62 -0.98 9.44
CA GLN A 101 -4.61 -2.33 8.88
C GLN A 101 -5.48 -3.33 9.67
N PRO A 102 -5.35 -3.44 11.02
CA PRO A 102 -6.24 -4.30 11.80
C PRO A 102 -7.72 -3.89 11.71
N TYR A 103 -8.01 -2.59 11.62
CA TYR A 103 -9.37 -2.10 11.44
C TYR A 103 -9.97 -2.59 10.12
N THR A 104 -9.31 -2.33 8.99
CA THR A 104 -9.78 -2.78 7.67
C THR A 104 -9.93 -4.30 7.61
N MET A 105 -8.95 -5.05 8.13
CA MET A 105 -9.01 -6.51 8.17
C MET A 105 -10.19 -7.01 9.02
N SER A 106 -10.38 -6.45 10.22
CA SER A 106 -11.47 -6.88 11.10
C SER A 106 -12.85 -6.54 10.55
N THR A 107 -12.99 -5.39 9.89
CA THR A 107 -14.22 -4.99 9.20
C THR A 107 -14.52 -5.91 8.01
N ALA A 108 -13.52 -6.24 7.20
CA ALA A 108 -13.66 -7.16 6.09
C ALA A 108 -14.11 -8.56 6.56
N VAL A 109 -13.49 -9.10 7.60
CA VAL A 109 -13.85 -10.40 8.19
C VAL A 109 -15.26 -10.36 8.80
N GLN A 110 -15.62 -9.29 9.47
CA GLN A 110 -16.98 -9.12 10.02
C GLN A 110 -18.03 -9.08 8.92
N ASN A 111 -17.77 -8.34 7.84
CA ASN A 111 -18.69 -8.22 6.71
C ASN A 111 -18.80 -9.51 5.88
N SER A 112 -17.71 -10.30 5.81
CA SER A 112 -17.65 -11.53 5.01
C SER A 112 -18.17 -12.75 5.76
N LEU A 113 -17.71 -12.94 7.02
CA LEU A 113 -17.91 -14.15 7.80
C LEU A 113 -18.83 -13.96 9.02
N GLY A 114 -19.25 -12.71 9.31
CA GLY A 114 -20.05 -12.40 10.49
C GLY A 114 -19.28 -12.53 11.82
N ILE A 115 -17.95 -12.69 11.79
CA ILE A 115 -17.14 -12.79 13.00
C ILE A 115 -16.99 -11.41 13.61
N PRO A 116 -17.28 -11.22 14.92
CA PRO A 116 -17.11 -9.94 15.58
C PRO A 116 -15.69 -9.38 15.45
N ALA A 117 -15.56 -8.10 15.10
CA ALA A 117 -14.28 -7.44 14.81
C ALA A 117 -13.23 -7.60 15.94
N TRP A 118 -13.66 -7.60 17.20
CA TRP A 118 -12.74 -7.76 18.32
C TRP A 118 -12.02 -9.12 18.34
N ILE A 119 -12.69 -10.21 17.91
CA ILE A 119 -12.08 -11.55 17.84
C ILE A 119 -10.94 -11.56 16.81
N THR A 120 -11.20 -11.02 15.62
CA THR A 120 -10.21 -10.91 14.55
C THR A 120 -9.03 -10.04 14.99
N THR A 121 -9.32 -8.90 15.64
CA THR A 121 -8.28 -7.98 16.13
C THR A 121 -7.40 -8.63 17.20
N VAL A 122 -7.99 -9.34 18.17
CA VAL A 122 -7.24 -10.07 19.20
C VAL A 122 -6.39 -11.17 18.57
N ALA A 123 -6.95 -11.96 17.66
CA ALA A 123 -6.21 -13.01 16.97
C ALA A 123 -5.00 -12.44 16.20
N ALA A 124 -5.20 -11.34 15.46
CA ALA A 124 -4.11 -10.65 14.77
C ALA A 124 -3.05 -10.11 15.74
N ALA A 125 -3.46 -9.52 16.85
CA ALA A 125 -2.54 -9.01 17.88
C ALA A 125 -1.68 -10.13 18.49
N VAL A 126 -2.27 -11.30 18.74
CA VAL A 126 -1.53 -12.48 19.24
C VAL A 126 -0.51 -12.98 18.20
N ILE A 127 -0.93 -13.12 16.93
CA ILE A 127 -0.03 -13.56 15.85
C ILE A 127 1.12 -12.57 15.68
N CYS A 128 0.82 -11.28 15.58
CA CYS A 128 1.83 -10.24 15.49
C CYS A 128 2.77 -10.23 16.69
N GLY A 129 2.22 -10.38 17.91
CA GLY A 129 3.01 -10.47 19.14
C GLY A 129 4.02 -11.61 19.11
N VAL A 130 3.59 -12.81 18.74
CA VAL A 130 4.48 -13.99 18.62
C VAL A 130 5.58 -13.75 17.58
N VAL A 131 5.24 -13.18 16.41
CA VAL A 131 6.21 -12.88 15.36
C VAL A 131 7.22 -11.83 15.81
N LEU A 132 6.75 -10.76 16.48
CA LEU A 132 7.59 -9.66 16.97
C LEU A 132 8.55 -10.11 18.08
N LEU A 133 8.12 -10.98 19.01
CA LEU A 133 8.97 -11.54 20.05
C LEU A 133 10.15 -12.36 19.49
N GLY A 134 10.02 -12.91 18.29
CA GLY A 134 11.10 -13.60 17.58
C GLY A 134 12.12 -12.69 16.91
N GLY A 135 11.94 -11.35 16.96
CA GLY A 135 12.84 -10.34 16.44
C GLY A 135 12.88 -10.26 14.91
N VAL A 136 13.85 -9.52 14.38
CA VAL A 136 13.97 -9.20 12.93
C VAL A 136 14.01 -10.45 12.03
N LYS A 137 14.66 -11.52 12.48
CA LYS A 137 14.74 -12.78 11.71
C LYS A 137 13.37 -13.47 11.60
N SER A 138 12.59 -13.47 12.68
CA SER A 138 11.25 -14.03 12.70
C SER A 138 10.31 -13.24 11.79
N ILE A 139 10.35 -11.91 11.88
CA ILE A 139 9.57 -11.01 11.01
C ILE A 139 9.92 -11.28 9.54
N GLY A 140 11.23 -11.33 9.21
CA GLY A 140 11.70 -11.61 7.85
C GLY A 140 11.19 -12.94 7.33
N GLY A 141 11.34 -14.02 8.09
CA GLY A 141 10.91 -15.36 7.69
C GLY A 141 9.39 -15.52 7.55
N PHE A 142 8.61 -14.80 8.37
CA PHE A 142 7.16 -14.76 8.27
C PHE A 142 6.72 -14.01 7.01
N CYS A 143 7.25 -12.81 6.78
CA CYS A 143 6.94 -11.99 5.61
C CYS A 143 7.37 -12.67 4.29
N GLU A 144 8.51 -13.37 4.29
CA GLU A 144 9.02 -14.06 3.09
C GLU A 144 8.05 -15.12 2.55
N LYS A 145 7.29 -15.76 3.43
CA LYS A 145 6.30 -16.78 3.05
C LYS A 145 4.92 -16.19 2.80
N LEU A 146 4.46 -15.32 3.69
CA LEU A 146 3.11 -14.80 3.65
C LEU A 146 2.89 -13.81 2.50
N THR A 147 3.82 -12.87 2.29
CA THR A 147 3.62 -11.80 1.32
C THR A 147 3.49 -12.29 -0.12
N PRO A 148 4.37 -13.19 -0.64
CA PRO A 148 4.19 -13.69 -2.00
C PRO A 148 2.89 -14.49 -2.18
N ALA A 149 2.50 -15.28 -1.17
CA ALA A 149 1.27 -16.06 -1.22
C ALA A 149 0.04 -15.15 -1.26
N MET A 150 -0.02 -14.14 -0.41
CA MET A 150 -1.09 -13.15 -0.36
C MET A 150 -1.18 -12.36 -1.67
N CYS A 151 -0.05 -11.85 -2.17
CA CYS A 151 -0.01 -11.14 -3.45
C CYS A 151 -0.48 -12.01 -4.61
N LEU A 152 -0.06 -13.29 -4.66
CA LEU A 152 -0.44 -14.20 -5.72
C LEU A 152 -1.96 -14.47 -5.73
N ILE A 153 -2.54 -14.76 -4.56
CA ILE A 153 -3.99 -15.00 -4.42
C ILE A 153 -4.76 -13.75 -4.88
N TYR A 154 -4.34 -12.58 -4.42
CA TYR A 154 -5.00 -11.32 -4.78
C TYR A 154 -4.89 -11.03 -6.28
N VAL A 155 -3.68 -11.13 -6.85
CA VAL A 155 -3.43 -10.89 -8.28
C VAL A 155 -4.25 -11.85 -9.14
N VAL A 156 -4.27 -13.14 -8.82
CA VAL A 156 -5.08 -14.14 -9.54
C VAL A 156 -6.57 -13.83 -9.43
N GLY A 157 -7.03 -13.47 -8.24
CA GLY A 157 -8.42 -13.07 -8.00
C GLY A 157 -8.83 -11.86 -8.85
N VAL A 158 -8.05 -10.80 -8.83
CA VAL A 158 -8.35 -9.59 -9.62
C VAL A 158 -8.26 -9.85 -11.13
N LEU A 159 -7.25 -10.61 -11.57
CA LEU A 159 -7.13 -10.99 -12.98
C LEU A 159 -8.37 -11.74 -13.47
N GLY A 160 -8.93 -12.62 -12.66
CA GLY A 160 -10.18 -13.31 -13.01
C GLY A 160 -11.35 -12.33 -13.17
N VAL A 161 -11.50 -11.33 -12.28
CA VAL A 161 -12.52 -10.27 -12.45
C VAL A 161 -12.33 -9.52 -13.78
N ILE A 162 -11.09 -9.14 -14.09
CA ILE A 162 -10.75 -8.40 -15.32
C ILE A 162 -11.02 -9.27 -16.56
N ILE A 163 -10.64 -10.55 -16.54
CA ILE A 163 -10.80 -11.47 -17.69
C ILE A 163 -12.28 -11.73 -17.96
N ILE A 164 -13.10 -11.94 -16.91
CA ILE A 164 -14.54 -12.15 -17.07
C ILE A 164 -15.22 -10.90 -17.67
N ASN A 165 -14.72 -9.71 -17.34
CA ASN A 165 -15.27 -8.43 -17.77
C ASN A 165 -14.35 -7.69 -18.75
N LEU A 166 -13.65 -8.41 -19.64
CA LEU A 166 -12.61 -7.87 -20.53
C LEU A 166 -13.14 -6.76 -21.45
N GLU A 167 -14.42 -6.81 -21.82
CA GLU A 167 -15.10 -5.81 -22.64
C GLU A 167 -15.16 -4.43 -21.99
N HIS A 168 -15.12 -4.36 -20.65
CA HIS A 168 -15.13 -3.09 -19.91
C HIS A 168 -13.74 -2.46 -19.74
N VAL A 169 -12.65 -3.17 -20.02
CA VAL A 169 -11.27 -2.67 -19.84
C VAL A 169 -10.98 -1.37 -20.62
N PRO A 170 -11.36 -1.25 -21.91
CA PRO A 170 -11.14 0.00 -22.63
C PRO A 170 -11.91 1.17 -22.02
N ALA A 171 -13.15 0.94 -21.56
CA ALA A 171 -13.97 1.95 -20.89
C ALA A 171 -13.39 2.37 -19.53
N ALA A 172 -12.82 1.41 -18.78
CA ALA A 172 -12.15 1.66 -17.52
C ALA A 172 -10.92 2.60 -17.71
N PHE A 173 -10.06 2.30 -18.66
CA PHE A 173 -8.93 3.18 -18.99
C PHE A 173 -9.39 4.55 -19.48
N ALA A 174 -10.39 4.60 -20.35
CA ALA A 174 -10.97 5.86 -20.82
C ALA A 174 -11.50 6.71 -19.65
N ALA A 175 -12.16 6.10 -18.65
CA ALA A 175 -12.62 6.79 -17.46
C ALA A 175 -11.45 7.33 -16.62
N ILE A 176 -10.38 6.55 -16.41
CA ILE A 176 -9.19 6.97 -15.66
C ILE A 176 -8.58 8.22 -16.32
N PHE A 177 -8.31 8.18 -17.63
CA PHE A 177 -7.70 9.31 -18.35
C PHE A 177 -8.63 10.51 -18.44
N ARG A 178 -9.91 10.30 -18.73
CA ARG A 178 -10.89 11.38 -18.86
C ARG A 178 -11.03 12.15 -17.54
N TYR A 179 -11.28 11.47 -16.44
CA TYR A 179 -11.55 12.11 -15.14
C TYR A 179 -10.27 12.52 -14.39
N ALA A 180 -9.09 12.21 -14.92
CA ALA A 180 -7.85 12.81 -14.46
C ALA A 180 -7.74 14.31 -14.79
N PHE A 181 -8.36 14.74 -15.91
CA PHE A 181 -8.25 16.10 -16.45
C PHE A 181 -9.62 16.80 -16.60
N ALA A 182 -10.72 16.10 -16.37
CA ALA A 182 -12.06 16.65 -16.39
C ALA A 182 -12.80 16.32 -15.09
N PRO A 183 -13.64 17.22 -14.58
CA PRO A 183 -14.46 16.94 -13.41
C PRO A 183 -15.42 15.79 -13.69
N MET A 184 -15.60 14.92 -12.70
CA MET A 184 -16.61 13.86 -12.77
C MET A 184 -17.92 14.39 -12.17
N PRO A 185 -19.05 14.33 -12.90
CA PRO A 185 -20.35 14.70 -12.36
C PRO A 185 -20.77 13.74 -11.24
N ALA A 186 -21.69 14.17 -10.39
CA ALA A 186 -22.35 13.28 -9.43
C ALA A 186 -23.15 12.22 -10.20
N VAL A 187 -22.88 10.95 -9.94
CA VAL A 187 -23.51 9.81 -10.63
C VAL A 187 -23.70 8.67 -9.63
N GLY A 188 -24.90 8.08 -9.62
CA GLY A 188 -25.23 7.00 -8.71
C GLY A 188 -25.09 7.42 -7.25
N GLY A 189 -24.33 6.66 -6.46
CA GLY A 189 -24.01 6.96 -5.07
C GLY A 189 -22.79 7.88 -4.86
N LEU A 190 -22.14 8.36 -5.94
CA LEU A 190 -20.95 9.22 -5.86
C LEU A 190 -21.31 10.71 -5.93
N ALA A 191 -20.73 11.51 -5.05
CA ALA A 191 -20.95 12.96 -4.98
C ALA A 191 -20.35 13.75 -6.15
N GLY A 192 -19.62 13.10 -7.06
CA GLY A 192 -18.81 13.77 -8.10
C GLY A 192 -17.45 14.22 -7.59
N SER A 193 -16.54 14.53 -8.50
CA SER A 193 -15.19 14.96 -8.13
C SER A 193 -14.66 16.05 -9.05
N THR A 194 -13.84 16.95 -8.48
CA THR A 194 -13.06 17.90 -9.24
C THR A 194 -11.69 17.32 -9.59
N VAL A 195 -11.03 17.87 -10.62
CA VAL A 195 -9.65 17.48 -10.97
C VAL A 195 -8.68 17.67 -9.79
N ALA A 196 -8.86 18.75 -9.01
CA ALA A 196 -8.06 18.99 -7.81
C ALA A 196 -8.26 17.89 -6.74
N LEU A 197 -9.50 17.42 -6.59
CA LEU A 197 -9.81 16.33 -5.66
C LEU A 197 -9.26 15.00 -6.14
N ALA A 198 -9.35 14.70 -7.44
CA ALA A 198 -8.73 13.53 -8.06
C ALA A 198 -7.21 13.51 -7.85
N LEU A 199 -6.54 14.65 -8.11
CA LEU A 199 -5.10 14.82 -7.87
C LEU A 199 -4.76 14.62 -6.39
N ARG A 200 -5.48 15.29 -5.49
CA ARG A 200 -5.24 15.19 -4.04
C ARG A 200 -5.40 13.75 -3.53
N GLN A 201 -6.47 13.07 -3.92
CA GLN A 201 -6.73 11.71 -3.48
C GLN A 201 -5.73 10.72 -4.09
N GLY A 202 -5.43 10.86 -5.38
CA GLY A 202 -4.42 10.05 -6.05
C GLY A 202 -3.03 10.20 -5.41
N ALA A 203 -2.61 11.44 -5.15
CA ALA A 203 -1.33 11.70 -4.50
C ALA A 203 -1.30 11.14 -3.07
N ALA A 204 -2.32 11.42 -2.27
CA ALA A 204 -2.38 10.98 -0.88
C ALA A 204 -2.38 9.45 -0.76
N ARG A 205 -3.22 8.77 -1.55
CA ARG A 205 -3.35 7.30 -1.48
C ARG A 205 -2.19 6.59 -2.15
N GLY A 206 -1.63 7.14 -3.23
CA GLY A 206 -0.41 6.64 -3.87
C GLY A 206 0.78 6.67 -2.92
N THR A 207 1.06 7.81 -2.29
CA THR A 207 2.14 7.94 -1.30
C THR A 207 1.91 7.06 -0.07
N PHE A 208 0.66 6.96 0.39
CA PHE A 208 0.31 6.09 1.52
C PHE A 208 0.54 4.61 1.22
N SER A 209 0.28 4.16 -0.03
CA SER A 209 0.48 2.78 -0.46
C SER A 209 1.97 2.43 -0.55
N ASN A 210 2.73 3.22 -1.31
CA ASN A 210 4.13 2.89 -1.62
C ASN A 210 5.14 3.40 -0.58
N GLU A 211 4.72 4.22 0.38
CA GLU A 211 5.54 4.80 1.45
C GLU A 211 6.78 5.59 0.97
N ALA A 212 6.85 5.98 -0.30
CA ALA A 212 7.98 6.72 -0.82
C ALA A 212 8.09 8.10 -0.17
N GLY A 213 9.25 8.41 0.39
CA GLY A 213 9.49 9.65 1.13
C GLY A 213 9.05 9.63 2.61
N CYS A 214 8.44 8.53 3.08
CA CYS A 214 8.06 8.39 4.49
C CYS A 214 9.25 8.05 5.40
N GLY A 215 10.34 7.51 4.83
CA GLY A 215 11.53 7.12 5.58
C GLY A 215 11.43 5.81 6.35
N SER A 216 10.32 5.07 6.24
CA SER A 216 10.12 3.74 6.81
C SER A 216 10.93 2.68 6.05
N SER A 217 10.88 2.71 4.73
CA SER A 217 11.56 1.75 3.85
C SER A 217 13.07 1.68 4.05
N PRO A 218 13.83 2.78 4.15
CA PRO A 218 15.28 2.70 4.39
C PRO A 218 15.65 2.05 5.73
N ILE A 219 14.74 2.02 6.72
CA ILE A 219 14.95 1.29 7.98
C ILE A 219 14.91 -0.22 7.72
N THR A 220 13.92 -0.69 7.00
CA THR A 220 13.76 -2.11 6.66
C THR A 220 14.87 -2.59 5.74
N HIS A 221 15.16 -1.84 4.67
CA HIS A 221 16.20 -2.16 3.69
C HIS A 221 17.62 -2.12 4.26
N ALA A 222 17.88 -1.36 5.33
CA ALA A 222 19.20 -1.31 5.96
C ALA A 222 19.67 -2.69 6.44
N THR A 223 18.75 -3.59 6.77
CA THR A 223 19.06 -4.95 7.24
C THR A 223 19.49 -5.89 6.11
N ALA A 224 19.26 -5.52 4.84
CA ALA A 224 19.57 -6.36 3.69
C ALA A 224 21.09 -6.48 3.48
N ILE A 225 21.53 -7.69 3.12
CA ILE A 225 22.93 -7.95 2.78
C ILE A 225 23.08 -7.71 1.28
N THR A 226 23.81 -6.67 0.92
CA THR A 226 24.07 -6.27 -0.46
C THR A 226 25.51 -5.87 -0.64
N ASP A 227 26.04 -6.08 -1.82
CA ASP A 227 27.38 -5.70 -2.26
C ASP A 227 27.49 -4.21 -2.59
N HIS A 228 26.38 -3.55 -2.93
CA HIS A 228 26.38 -2.12 -3.24
C HIS A 228 25.07 -1.44 -2.80
N PRO A 229 25.12 -0.28 -2.10
CA PRO A 229 23.94 0.43 -1.60
C PRO A 229 22.91 0.78 -2.68
N PHE A 230 23.35 1.19 -3.86
CA PHE A 230 22.46 1.54 -4.98
C PHE A 230 21.66 0.34 -5.50
N LYS A 231 22.22 -0.87 -5.43
CA LYS A 231 21.51 -2.09 -5.82
C LYS A 231 20.25 -2.31 -4.96
N GLU A 232 20.38 -2.04 -3.67
CA GLU A 232 19.22 -2.09 -2.77
C GLU A 232 18.24 -0.93 -3.04
N GLY A 233 18.75 0.26 -3.41
CA GLY A 233 17.91 1.36 -3.88
C GLY A 233 17.07 0.99 -5.09
N MET A 234 17.60 0.21 -6.03
CA MET A 234 16.85 -0.30 -7.19
C MET A 234 15.74 -1.26 -6.77
N TYR A 235 15.93 -2.07 -5.72
CA TYR A 235 14.83 -2.87 -5.16
C TYR A 235 13.73 -1.99 -4.57
N GLY A 236 14.08 -0.89 -3.88
CA GLY A 236 13.09 0.09 -3.43
C GLY A 236 12.30 0.73 -4.57
N CYS A 237 12.96 1.02 -5.70
CA CYS A 237 12.31 1.48 -6.92
C CYS A 237 11.33 0.42 -7.46
N PHE A 238 11.74 -0.84 -7.51
CA PHE A 238 10.90 -1.96 -7.95
C PHE A 238 9.70 -2.21 -7.04
N GLU A 239 9.84 -1.98 -5.74
CA GLU A 239 8.71 -2.06 -4.80
C GLU A 239 7.59 -1.09 -5.13
N VAL A 240 7.92 0.19 -5.38
CA VAL A 240 6.92 1.19 -5.77
C VAL A 240 6.25 0.82 -7.09
N PHE A 241 7.02 0.27 -8.04
CA PHE A 241 6.48 -0.22 -9.30
C PHE A 241 5.43 -1.33 -9.07
N VAL A 242 5.80 -2.36 -8.31
CA VAL A 242 4.89 -3.49 -8.03
C VAL A 242 3.69 -3.03 -7.22
N ASP A 243 3.91 -2.26 -6.17
CA ASP A 243 2.87 -1.79 -5.26
C ASP A 243 1.83 -0.94 -6.00
N THR A 244 2.26 0.15 -6.61
CA THR A 244 1.32 1.15 -7.13
C THR A 244 0.99 0.95 -8.59
N LEU A 245 2.00 0.75 -9.48
CA LEU A 245 1.74 0.61 -10.91
C LEU A 245 1.15 -0.75 -11.28
N VAL A 246 1.40 -1.81 -10.48
CA VAL A 246 0.79 -3.12 -10.73
C VAL A 246 -0.41 -3.33 -9.81
N VAL A 247 -0.22 -3.49 -8.50
CA VAL A 247 -1.28 -3.94 -7.59
C VAL A 247 -2.40 -2.92 -7.46
N CYS A 248 -2.11 -1.62 -7.23
CA CYS A 248 -3.16 -0.61 -7.15
C CYS A 248 -3.91 -0.44 -8.49
N THR A 249 -3.20 -0.55 -9.62
CA THR A 249 -3.85 -0.49 -10.95
C THR A 249 -4.78 -1.67 -11.16
N MET A 250 -4.35 -2.87 -10.77
CA MET A 250 -5.19 -4.06 -10.84
C MET A 250 -6.45 -3.90 -9.99
N THR A 251 -6.32 -3.41 -8.77
CA THR A 251 -7.49 -3.11 -7.91
C THR A 251 -8.45 -2.14 -8.59
N ALA A 252 -7.93 -1.03 -9.11
CA ALA A 252 -8.75 -0.04 -9.80
C ALA A 252 -9.46 -0.62 -11.02
N LEU A 253 -8.75 -1.39 -11.85
CA LEU A 253 -9.33 -2.06 -13.01
C LEU A 253 -10.36 -3.11 -12.60
N GLY A 254 -10.09 -3.90 -11.57
CA GLY A 254 -11.05 -4.87 -11.03
C GLY A 254 -12.37 -4.21 -10.62
N ILE A 255 -12.30 -3.08 -9.94
CA ILE A 255 -13.49 -2.31 -9.54
C ILE A 255 -14.20 -1.71 -10.76
N LEU A 256 -13.46 -1.06 -11.69
CA LEU A 256 -14.07 -0.41 -12.85
C LEU A 256 -14.67 -1.40 -13.85
N CYS A 257 -14.02 -2.54 -14.07
CA CYS A 257 -14.50 -3.59 -14.96
C CYS A 257 -15.70 -4.34 -14.41
N ALA A 258 -15.92 -4.33 -13.09
CA ALA A 258 -17.11 -4.92 -12.49
C ALA A 258 -18.43 -4.22 -12.87
N GLY A 259 -18.33 -3.06 -13.52
CA GLY A 259 -19.47 -2.33 -14.08
C GLY A 259 -19.83 -1.04 -13.32
N PRO A 260 -20.52 -0.11 -14.00
CA PRO A 260 -20.93 1.17 -13.40
C PRO A 260 -21.79 1.00 -12.14
N GLU A 261 -22.64 0.00 -12.09
CA GLU A 261 -23.50 -0.30 -10.96
C GLU A 261 -22.72 -0.62 -9.69
N ILE A 262 -21.47 -1.10 -9.82
CA ILE A 262 -20.60 -1.37 -8.67
C ILE A 262 -19.82 -0.13 -8.26
N TRP A 263 -19.01 0.44 -9.16
CA TRP A 263 -18.14 1.54 -8.76
C TRP A 263 -18.89 2.87 -8.51
N GLN A 264 -20.15 2.99 -8.97
CA GLN A 264 -21.04 4.12 -8.69
C GLN A 264 -22.04 3.83 -7.56
N SER A 265 -21.95 2.70 -6.89
CA SER A 265 -22.92 2.27 -5.86
C SER A 265 -22.91 3.11 -4.59
N GLY A 266 -21.84 3.88 -4.34
CA GLY A 266 -21.64 4.59 -3.07
C GLY A 266 -21.07 3.71 -1.96
N LEU A 267 -20.72 2.45 -2.25
CA LEU A 267 -19.97 1.60 -1.33
C LEU A 267 -18.55 2.17 -1.15
N GLU A 268 -17.99 2.04 0.04
CA GLU A 268 -16.69 2.59 0.40
C GLU A 268 -15.66 1.50 0.69
N ALA A 269 -14.39 1.86 0.55
CA ALA A 269 -13.22 1.08 0.95
C ALA A 269 -13.29 -0.39 0.50
N GLU A 270 -13.11 -1.31 1.44
CA GLU A 270 -13.11 -2.76 1.20
C GLU A 270 -14.43 -3.29 0.66
N ALA A 271 -15.57 -2.70 1.06
CA ALA A 271 -16.88 -3.15 0.61
C ALA A 271 -17.06 -3.01 -0.91
N LEU A 272 -16.47 -1.96 -1.51
CA LEU A 272 -16.50 -1.75 -2.95
C LEU A 272 -15.70 -2.84 -3.69
N THR A 273 -14.52 -3.17 -3.20
CA THR A 273 -13.68 -4.23 -3.78
C THR A 273 -14.34 -5.60 -3.63
N MET A 274 -14.90 -5.91 -2.46
CA MET A 274 -15.66 -7.14 -2.22
C MET A 274 -16.87 -7.28 -3.16
N ALA A 275 -17.59 -6.17 -3.41
CA ALA A 275 -18.69 -6.15 -4.37
C ALA A 275 -18.19 -6.46 -5.79
N ALA A 276 -17.06 -5.88 -6.21
CA ALA A 276 -16.45 -6.16 -7.51
C ALA A 276 -16.05 -7.63 -7.67
N PHE A 277 -15.45 -8.24 -6.65
CA PHE A 277 -15.15 -9.69 -6.67
C PHE A 277 -16.42 -10.55 -6.72
N SER A 278 -17.47 -10.12 -6.02
CA SER A 278 -18.74 -10.85 -5.97
C SER A 278 -19.46 -10.93 -7.32
N THR A 279 -19.23 -9.98 -8.23
CA THR A 279 -19.77 -10.02 -9.60
C THR A 279 -19.18 -11.16 -10.42
N ALA A 280 -17.90 -11.46 -10.22
CA ALA A 280 -17.18 -12.48 -10.99
C ALA A 280 -17.29 -13.88 -10.37
N TYR A 281 -17.21 -13.97 -9.03
CA TYR A 281 -17.07 -15.24 -8.31
C TYR A 281 -18.31 -15.63 -7.50
N GLY A 282 -19.35 -14.82 -7.53
CA GLY A 282 -20.52 -14.98 -6.67
C GLY A 282 -20.29 -14.50 -5.24
N SER A 283 -21.39 -14.31 -4.50
CA SER A 283 -21.38 -13.63 -3.20
C SER A 283 -20.53 -14.31 -2.11
N THR A 284 -20.40 -15.64 -2.15
CA THR A 284 -19.65 -16.38 -1.13
C THR A 284 -18.14 -16.32 -1.40
N VAL A 285 -17.71 -16.66 -2.60
CA VAL A 285 -16.26 -16.69 -2.96
C VAL A 285 -15.71 -15.28 -3.08
N GLY A 286 -16.47 -14.35 -3.67
CA GLY A 286 -16.03 -12.96 -3.83
C GLY A 286 -15.82 -12.21 -2.51
N LYS A 287 -16.48 -12.65 -1.41
CA LYS A 287 -16.25 -12.10 -0.08
C LYS A 287 -15.04 -12.70 0.64
N LEU A 288 -14.56 -13.85 0.18
CA LEU A 288 -13.40 -14.54 0.78
C LEU A 288 -12.07 -14.17 0.10
N LEU A 289 -12.10 -13.78 -1.17
CA LEU A 289 -10.96 -13.28 -1.94
C LEU A 289 -10.65 -11.82 -1.59
#